data_75b1f3644b32935e2d626f53bbffecc6
#
_entry.id   75b1f3644b32935e2d626f53bbffecc6
#
_cell.length_a   1.000
_cell.length_b   1.000
_cell.length_c   1.000
_cell.angle_alpha   90.00
_cell.angle_beta   90.00
_cell.angle_gamma   90.00
#
_symmetry.space_group_name_H-M   'P 1'
#
loop_
_entity.id
_entity.type
_entity.pdbx_description
1 polymer ?
#
loop_
_entity_poly.entity_id
_entity_poly.type
_entity_poly.pdbx_seq_one_letter_code
_entity_poly.pdbx_strand_id
1 'polypeptide(L)'
;MDYTKKIMYQSNSWYNDGLRKAQVRDMSGAIVSLQQSLQYNRENIAARNLLGLVYYGIGEVSEALVEWIISKNLCPRDNIADYYIKNVQNSANELESLNQAIKK
;
A
#
# COMPACT_ATOMS: atom_id res chain seq x y z
N MET A 1 -0.47 -3.52 30.41
CA MET A 1 -0.03 -2.98 29.10
C MET A 1 -0.58 -1.59 28.96
N ASP A 2 0.24 -0.60 28.61
CA ASP A 2 -0.26 0.75 28.44
C ASP A 2 -1.13 0.86 27.16
N TYR A 3 -1.88 1.95 27.06
CA TYR A 3 -2.85 2.17 25.98
C TYR A 3 -2.18 2.21 24.61
N THR A 4 -1.01 2.86 24.50
CA THR A 4 -0.27 2.99 23.25
C THR A 4 0.18 1.64 22.72
N LYS A 5 0.75 0.80 23.60
CA LYS A 5 1.19 -0.56 23.21
C LYS A 5 0.01 -1.42 22.77
N LYS A 6 -1.15 -1.26 23.43
CA LYS A 6 -2.36 -2.01 23.07
C LYS A 6 -2.84 -1.62 21.68
N ILE A 7 -2.86 -0.33 21.36
CA ILE A 7 -3.25 0.17 20.04
C ILE A 7 -2.30 -0.37 18.95
N MET A 8 -0.99 -0.31 19.20
CA MET A 8 0.01 -0.82 18.25
C MET A 8 -0.13 -2.33 18.05
N TYR A 9 -0.39 -3.06 19.12
CA TYR A 9 -0.64 -4.50 19.03
C TYR A 9 -1.87 -4.80 18.17
N GLN A 10 -2.97 -4.09 18.38
CA GLN A 10 -4.19 -4.27 17.58
C GLN A 10 -3.94 -3.95 16.11
N SER A 11 -3.23 -2.85 15.83
CA SER A 11 -2.88 -2.48 14.47
C SER A 11 -2.08 -3.58 13.78
N ASN A 12 -1.06 -4.12 14.46
CA ASN A 12 -0.21 -5.16 13.90
C ASN A 12 -0.95 -6.48 13.73
N SER A 13 -1.88 -6.79 14.62
CA SER A 13 -2.73 -7.99 14.51
C SER A 13 -3.60 -7.94 13.26
N TRP A 14 -4.22 -6.79 12.99
CA TRP A 14 -5.01 -6.60 11.77
C TRP A 14 -4.13 -6.59 10.51
N TYR A 15 -2.92 -6.02 10.59
CA TYR A 15 -1.96 -6.11 9.49
C TYR A 15 -1.63 -7.57 9.16
N ASN A 16 -1.33 -8.38 10.17
CA ASN A 16 -1.01 -9.80 9.96
C ASN A 16 -2.20 -10.56 9.35
N ASP A 17 -3.41 -10.24 9.77
CA ASP A 17 -4.62 -10.82 9.18
C ASP A 17 -4.76 -10.44 7.70
N GLY A 18 -4.54 -9.17 7.38
CA GLY A 18 -4.56 -8.68 6.00
C GLY A 18 -3.50 -9.34 5.14
N LEU A 19 -2.30 -9.52 5.69
CA LEU A 19 -1.22 -10.21 4.98
C LEU A 19 -1.59 -11.65 4.63
N ARG A 20 -2.14 -12.39 5.58
CA ARG A 20 -2.59 -13.77 5.33
C ARG A 20 -3.65 -13.84 4.25
N LYS A 21 -4.61 -12.92 4.29
CA LYS A 21 -5.69 -12.84 3.27
C LYS A 21 -5.13 -12.52 1.89
N ALA A 22 -4.19 -11.59 1.80
CA ALA A 22 -3.53 -11.25 0.54
C ALA A 22 -2.75 -12.44 -0.02
N GLN A 23 -2.09 -13.21 0.83
CA GLN A 23 -1.31 -14.38 0.42
C GLN A 23 -2.19 -15.47 -0.20
N VAL A 24 -3.44 -15.61 0.24
CA VAL A 24 -4.40 -16.56 -0.33
C VAL A 24 -5.31 -15.91 -1.37
N ARG A 25 -4.98 -14.72 -1.84
CA ARG A 25 -5.70 -13.97 -2.89
C ARG A 25 -7.11 -13.51 -2.49
N ASP A 26 -7.40 -13.44 -1.19
CA ASP A 26 -8.61 -12.78 -0.68
C ASP A 26 -8.34 -11.27 -0.60
N MET A 27 -8.38 -10.59 -1.73
CA MET A 27 -7.99 -9.18 -1.83
C MET A 27 -8.99 -8.27 -1.13
N SER A 28 -10.29 -8.49 -1.29
CA SER A 28 -11.29 -7.68 -0.59
C SER A 28 -11.22 -7.85 0.93
N GLY A 29 -11.00 -9.06 1.42
CA GLY A 29 -10.79 -9.31 2.84
C GLY A 29 -9.51 -8.66 3.35
N ALA A 30 -8.44 -8.71 2.56
CA ALA A 30 -7.18 -8.06 2.90
C ALA A 30 -7.35 -6.54 3.04
N ILE A 31 -8.08 -5.91 2.13
CA ILE A 31 -8.35 -4.47 2.18
C ILE A 31 -9.06 -4.11 3.49
N VAL A 32 -10.10 -4.85 3.85
CA VAL A 32 -10.85 -4.60 5.09
C VAL A 32 -9.93 -4.70 6.31
N SER A 33 -9.13 -5.76 6.40
CA SER A 33 -8.23 -5.98 7.53
C SER A 33 -7.15 -4.89 7.61
N LEU A 34 -6.59 -4.49 6.47
CA LEU A 34 -5.56 -3.45 6.44
C LEU A 34 -6.14 -2.07 6.78
N GLN A 35 -7.35 -1.78 6.36
CA GLN A 35 -8.06 -0.56 6.77
C GLN A 35 -8.31 -0.57 8.28
N GLN A 36 -8.66 -1.70 8.88
CA GLN A 36 -8.78 -1.84 10.33
C GLN A 36 -7.45 -1.59 11.02
N SER A 37 -6.36 -2.13 10.48
CA SER A 37 -5.01 -1.87 10.99
C SER A 37 -4.73 -0.36 11.07
N LEU A 38 -5.07 0.37 10.02
CA LEU A 38 -4.86 1.82 9.94
C LEU A 38 -5.82 2.62 10.83
N GLN A 39 -6.99 2.07 11.17
CA GLN A 39 -7.88 2.67 12.15
C GLN A 39 -7.22 2.71 13.53
N TYR A 40 -6.50 1.66 13.91
CA TYR A 40 -5.79 1.60 15.18
C TYR A 40 -4.50 2.41 15.16
N ASN A 41 -3.75 2.37 14.05
CA ASN A 41 -2.50 3.12 13.92
C ASN A 41 -2.32 3.61 12.48
N ARG A 42 -2.65 4.87 12.26
CA ARG A 42 -2.53 5.52 10.93
C ARG A 42 -1.10 5.53 10.40
N GLU A 43 -0.11 5.42 11.27
CA GLU A 43 1.30 5.45 10.94
C GLU A 43 1.91 4.06 10.78
N ASN A 44 1.09 3.03 10.68
CA ASN A 44 1.57 1.67 10.41
C ASN A 44 2.03 1.59 8.95
N ILE A 45 3.32 1.81 8.74
CA ILE A 45 3.92 1.88 7.39
C ILE A 45 3.76 0.54 6.66
N ALA A 46 3.96 -0.57 7.35
CA ALA A 46 3.81 -1.90 6.73
C ALA A 46 2.38 -2.10 6.22
N ALA A 47 1.37 -1.69 6.99
CA ALA A 47 -0.03 -1.80 6.59
C ALA A 47 -0.34 -0.90 5.38
N ARG A 48 0.18 0.32 5.36
CA ARG A 48 -0.01 1.21 4.21
C ARG A 48 0.61 0.66 2.95
N ASN A 49 1.84 0.21 3.05
CA ASN A 49 2.57 -0.32 1.89
C ASN A 49 1.89 -1.58 1.33
N LEU A 50 1.43 -2.46 2.21
CA LEU A 50 0.72 -3.66 1.79
C LEU A 50 -0.64 -3.32 1.18
N LEU A 51 -1.37 -2.38 1.77
CA LEU A 51 -2.66 -1.93 1.23
C LEU A 51 -2.47 -1.38 -0.20
N GLY A 52 -1.42 -0.60 -0.42
CA GLY A 52 -1.07 -0.12 -1.74
C GLY A 52 -0.83 -1.27 -2.73
N LEU A 53 -0.09 -2.29 -2.31
CA LEU A 53 0.15 -3.46 -3.17
C LEU A 53 -1.14 -4.22 -3.50
N VAL A 54 -2.05 -4.36 -2.52
CA VAL A 54 -3.33 -5.02 -2.74
C VAL A 54 -4.18 -4.22 -3.73
N TYR A 55 -4.27 -2.91 -3.56
CA TYR A 55 -4.96 -2.04 -4.51
C TYR A 55 -4.37 -2.16 -5.92
N TYR A 56 -3.04 -2.11 -6.01
CA TYR A 56 -2.36 -2.24 -7.30
C TYR A 56 -2.70 -3.58 -7.97
N GLY A 57 -2.72 -4.65 -7.18
CA GLY A 57 -3.01 -6.00 -7.67
C GLY A 57 -4.41 -6.16 -8.24
N ILE A 58 -5.36 -5.37 -7.80
CA ILE A 58 -6.74 -5.39 -8.34
C ILE A 58 -6.99 -4.27 -9.37
N GLY A 59 -5.94 -3.55 -9.76
CA GLY A 59 -6.04 -2.51 -10.80
C GLY A 59 -6.41 -1.13 -10.29
N GLU A 60 -6.51 -0.95 -8.98
CA GLU A 60 -6.84 0.34 -8.35
C GLU A 60 -5.56 1.15 -8.14
N VAL A 61 -4.99 1.63 -9.25
CA VAL A 61 -3.66 2.26 -9.26
C VAL A 61 -3.66 3.59 -8.50
N SER A 62 -4.71 4.37 -8.63
CA SER A 62 -4.81 5.66 -7.93
C SER A 62 -4.81 5.48 -6.41
N GLU A 63 -5.59 4.51 -5.92
CA GLU A 63 -5.66 4.18 -4.50
C GLU A 63 -4.33 3.66 -3.99
N ALA A 64 -3.63 2.85 -4.79
CA ALA A 64 -2.30 2.35 -4.46
C ALA A 64 -1.32 3.51 -4.28
N LEU A 65 -1.29 4.44 -5.22
CA LEU A 65 -0.40 5.61 -5.17
C LEU A 65 -0.68 6.48 -3.94
N VAL A 66 -1.94 6.68 -3.59
CA VAL A 66 -2.32 7.46 -2.39
C VAL A 66 -1.70 6.82 -1.14
N GLU A 67 -1.84 5.51 -0.97
CA GLU A 67 -1.29 4.82 0.21
C GLU A 67 0.23 4.92 0.26
N TRP A 68 0.90 4.72 -0.87
CA TRP A 68 2.37 4.79 -0.93
C TRP A 68 2.89 6.22 -0.71
N ILE A 69 2.20 7.24 -1.23
CA ILE A 69 2.57 8.63 -1.01
C ILE A 69 2.43 8.99 0.46
N ILE A 70 1.33 8.60 1.11
CA ILE A 70 1.15 8.81 2.54
C ILE A 70 2.26 8.10 3.32
N SER A 71 2.54 6.85 2.97
CA SER A 71 3.61 6.07 3.60
C SER A 71 4.95 6.78 3.51
N LYS A 72 5.32 7.25 2.32
CA LYS A 72 6.57 7.96 2.09
C LYS A 72 6.64 9.28 2.87
N ASN A 73 5.53 9.99 2.98
CA ASN A 73 5.48 11.23 3.76
C ASN A 73 5.65 10.97 5.26
N LEU A 74 5.11 9.86 5.75
CA LEU A 74 5.26 9.45 7.16
C LEU A 74 6.67 8.92 7.46
N CYS A 75 7.27 8.21 6.51
CA CYS A 75 8.58 7.59 6.65
C CYS A 75 9.38 7.84 5.37
N PRO A 76 10.10 9.00 5.28
CA PRO A 76 10.77 9.39 4.02
C PRO A 76 12.04 8.62 3.70
N ARG A 77 12.63 7.91 4.67
CA ARG A 77 13.88 7.18 4.49
C ARG A 77 13.66 5.67 4.59
N ASP A 78 14.39 4.92 3.76
CA ASP A 78 14.42 3.45 3.79
C ASP A 78 12.99 2.86 3.70
N ASN A 79 12.18 3.41 2.81
CA ASN A 79 10.80 3.01 2.64
C ASN A 79 10.60 2.46 1.23
N ILE A 80 10.18 1.20 1.13
CA ILE A 80 9.92 0.52 -0.14
C ILE A 80 8.85 1.22 -0.99
N ALA A 81 8.00 2.05 -0.38
CA ALA A 81 6.99 2.82 -1.10
C ALA A 81 7.59 3.67 -2.22
N ASP A 82 8.78 4.22 -2.01
CA ASP A 82 9.48 5.01 -3.03
C ASP A 82 9.72 4.19 -4.30
N TYR A 83 10.16 2.96 -4.13
CA TYR A 83 10.37 2.02 -5.24
C TYR A 83 9.06 1.72 -5.99
N TYR A 84 7.98 1.48 -5.26
CA TYR A 84 6.68 1.19 -5.88
C TYR A 84 6.15 2.38 -6.67
N ILE A 85 6.26 3.59 -6.11
CA ILE A 85 5.85 4.83 -6.79
C ILE A 85 6.63 4.99 -8.10
N LYS A 86 7.95 4.85 -8.05
CA LYS A 86 8.81 4.99 -9.23
C LYS A 86 8.49 3.97 -10.32
N ASN A 87 8.21 2.74 -9.92
CA ASN A 87 7.82 1.70 -10.89
C ASN A 87 6.53 2.04 -11.63
N VAL A 88 5.53 2.54 -10.92
CA VAL A 88 4.26 2.96 -11.55
C VAL A 88 4.50 4.14 -12.50
N GLN A 89 5.29 5.12 -12.08
CA GLN A 89 5.62 6.29 -12.91
C GLN A 89 6.39 5.88 -14.17
N ASN A 90 7.36 4.99 -14.04
CA ASN A 90 8.14 4.51 -15.19
C ASN A 90 7.26 3.77 -16.20
N SER A 91 6.36 2.92 -15.73
CA SER A 91 5.43 2.20 -16.60
C SER A 91 4.52 3.17 -17.36
N ALA A 92 4.02 4.22 -16.71
CA ALA A 92 3.21 5.25 -17.34
C ALA A 92 4.01 6.00 -18.39
N ASN A 93 5.26 6.35 -18.11
CA ASN A 93 6.14 7.04 -19.04
C ASN A 93 6.46 6.19 -20.28
N GLU A 94 6.71 4.90 -20.08
CA GLU A 94 6.95 3.96 -21.17
C GLU A 94 5.73 3.83 -22.07
N LEU A 95 4.54 3.75 -21.49
CA LEU A 95 3.28 3.69 -22.25
C LEU A 95 3.07 4.97 -23.06
N GLU A 96 3.31 6.13 -22.46
CA GLU A 96 3.21 7.41 -23.17
C GLU A 96 4.18 7.49 -24.34
N SER A 97 5.44 7.07 -24.14
CA SER A 97 6.45 7.05 -25.21
C SER A 97 6.02 6.12 -26.35
N LEU A 98 5.47 4.96 -26.03
CA LEU A 98 4.97 4.01 -27.02
C LEU A 98 3.79 4.63 -27.80
N ASN A 99 2.85 5.26 -27.11
CA ASN A 99 1.71 5.90 -27.75
C ASN A 99 2.15 7.01 -28.72
N GLN A 100 3.15 7.80 -28.35
CA GLN A 100 3.71 8.84 -29.22
C GLN A 100 4.38 8.23 -30.44
N ALA A 101 5.12 7.14 -30.28
CA ALA A 101 5.76 6.45 -31.40
C ALA A 101 4.74 5.88 -32.39
N ILE A 102 3.62 5.35 -31.90
CA ILE A 102 2.54 4.81 -32.72
C ILE A 102 1.86 5.92 -33.56
N LYS A 103 1.73 7.12 -32.98
CA LYS A 103 1.06 8.26 -33.67
C LYS A 103 1.89 8.85 -34.82
N LYS A 104 3.16 8.53 -34.89
CA LYS A 104 4.01 8.98 -36.00
C LYS A 104 3.81 8.06 -37.21
#